data_eec64f2e4178aaa67f8ef1a8c14be087
#
_entry.id   eec64f2e4178aaa67f8ef1a8c14be087
#
_cell.length_a   1.000
_cell.length_b   1.000
_cell.length_c   1.000
_cell.angle_alpha   90.00
_cell.angle_beta   90.00
_cell.angle_gamma   90.00
#
_symmetry.space_group_name_H-M   'P 1'
#
loop_
_entity.id
_entity.type
_entity.pdbx_description
1 polymer ?
#
loop_
_entity_poly.entity_id
_entity_poly.type
_entity_poly.pdbx_seq_one_letter_code
_entity_poly.pdbx_strand_id
1 'polypeptide(L)'
;MTNINSIVDFSNHPIDDFNFINKCNSYIKKNSILVLENFLLNTSLSKILSEAKSLEKNAFYCEQKHTILLKKQSPDLDQEDPVNVLMTSDKGCVPHDLINTNSDLNKLYHSDIFKNFIKKVLGLENVYPYVDKLSSINLNYYQKGQQLG
;
A
#
# COMPACT_ATOMS: atom_id res chain seq x y z
N MET A 1 -3.44 22.43 3.26
CA MET A 1 -3.64 21.21 2.42
C MET A 1 -2.31 20.83 1.81
N THR A 2 -1.89 19.59 1.92
CA THR A 2 -0.66 19.11 1.30
C THR A 2 -0.86 19.06 -0.21
N ASN A 3 -0.07 19.86 -0.94
CA ASN A 3 -0.11 19.86 -2.40
C ASN A 3 0.64 18.64 -2.92
N ILE A 4 -0.04 17.75 -3.65
CA ILE A 4 0.53 16.53 -4.23
C ILE A 4 0.68 16.60 -5.75
N ASN A 5 0.54 17.78 -6.36
CA ASN A 5 0.68 17.97 -7.81
C ASN A 5 2.11 17.70 -8.31
N SER A 6 3.11 17.75 -7.41
CA SER A 6 4.49 17.36 -7.72
C SER A 6 4.78 15.88 -7.49
N ILE A 7 3.78 15.11 -7.03
CA ILE A 7 3.90 13.69 -6.67
C ILE A 7 3.10 12.83 -7.65
N VAL A 8 1.82 13.18 -7.87
CA VAL A 8 0.89 12.45 -8.71
C VAL A 8 0.84 13.06 -10.10
N ASP A 9 0.76 12.22 -11.12
CA ASP A 9 0.52 12.66 -12.50
C ASP A 9 -0.97 12.98 -12.72
N PHE A 10 -1.36 14.18 -12.37
CA PHE A 10 -2.74 14.66 -12.54
C PHE A 10 -3.18 14.78 -14.00
N SER A 11 -2.24 14.83 -14.95
CA SER A 11 -2.58 14.88 -16.38
C SER A 11 -3.20 13.57 -16.85
N ASN A 12 -2.69 12.44 -16.35
CA ASN A 12 -3.20 11.11 -16.66
C ASN A 12 -4.17 10.59 -15.59
N HIS A 13 -4.04 11.04 -14.36
CA HIS A 13 -4.82 10.58 -13.21
C HIS A 13 -5.39 11.77 -12.42
N PRO A 14 -6.39 12.49 -12.94
CA PRO A 14 -7.02 13.61 -12.24
C PRO A 14 -7.89 13.11 -11.10
N ILE A 15 -7.26 12.68 -9.98
CA ILE A 15 -7.90 12.03 -8.83
C ILE A 15 -8.86 12.94 -8.04
N ASP A 16 -8.93 14.21 -8.36
CA ASP A 16 -9.90 15.18 -7.86
C ASP A 16 -11.08 15.42 -8.83
N ASP A 17 -10.99 14.93 -10.09
CA ASP A 17 -12.04 15.04 -11.08
C ASP A 17 -13.18 14.04 -10.84
N PHE A 18 -14.41 14.53 -10.89
CA PHE A 18 -15.61 13.73 -10.65
C PHE A 18 -15.79 12.58 -11.65
N ASN A 19 -15.54 12.82 -12.93
CA ASN A 19 -15.76 11.81 -13.97
C ASN A 19 -14.70 10.70 -13.89
N PHE A 20 -13.44 11.07 -13.61
CA PHE A 20 -12.37 10.13 -13.41
C PHE A 20 -12.65 9.24 -12.19
N ILE A 21 -13.06 9.81 -11.06
CA ILE A 21 -13.42 9.08 -9.85
C ILE A 21 -14.56 8.09 -10.13
N ASN A 22 -15.63 8.50 -10.82
CA ASN A 22 -16.75 7.63 -11.15
C ASN A 22 -16.35 6.47 -12.07
N LYS A 23 -15.47 6.73 -13.04
CA LYS A 23 -14.88 5.70 -13.89
C LYS A 23 -14.12 4.67 -13.06
N CYS A 24 -13.26 5.12 -12.15
CA CYS A 24 -12.51 4.25 -11.23
C CYS A 24 -13.44 3.43 -10.30
N ASN A 25 -14.47 4.07 -9.73
CA ASN A 25 -15.47 3.39 -8.89
C ASN A 25 -16.20 2.29 -9.65
N SER A 26 -16.66 2.59 -10.88
CA SER A 26 -17.35 1.61 -11.73
C SER A 26 -16.42 0.45 -12.10
N TYR A 27 -15.15 0.75 -12.37
CA TYR A 27 -14.17 -0.24 -12.75
C TYR A 27 -13.84 -1.18 -11.58
N ILE A 28 -13.58 -0.66 -10.38
CA ILE A 28 -13.24 -1.49 -9.20
C ILE A 28 -14.42 -2.35 -8.75
N LYS A 29 -15.65 -1.85 -8.86
CA LYS A 29 -16.87 -2.63 -8.57
C LYS A 29 -17.01 -3.86 -9.48
N LYS A 30 -16.58 -3.73 -10.74
CA LYS A 30 -16.67 -4.82 -11.72
C LYS A 30 -15.51 -5.80 -11.62
N ASN A 31 -14.29 -5.30 -11.37
CA ASN A 31 -13.07 -6.10 -11.53
C ASN A 31 -12.36 -6.39 -10.20
N SER A 32 -12.83 -5.82 -9.07
CA SER A 32 -12.26 -5.94 -7.72
C SER A 32 -10.83 -5.39 -7.57
N ILE A 33 -10.19 -4.99 -8.65
CA ILE A 33 -8.83 -4.43 -8.69
C ILE A 33 -8.85 -3.18 -9.56
N LEU A 34 -8.16 -2.14 -9.12
CA LEU A 34 -7.88 -0.93 -9.90
C LEU A 34 -6.37 -0.70 -9.95
N VAL A 35 -5.82 -0.68 -11.16
CA VAL A 35 -4.42 -0.35 -11.42
C VAL A 35 -4.36 0.99 -12.13
N LEU A 36 -3.58 1.93 -11.60
CA LEU A 36 -3.30 3.24 -12.18
C LEU A 36 -1.82 3.25 -12.61
N GLU A 37 -1.55 2.87 -13.85
CA GLU A 37 -0.18 2.82 -14.38
C GLU A 37 0.43 4.22 -14.46
N ASN A 38 1.71 4.35 -14.07
CA ASN A 38 2.42 5.63 -14.05
C ASN A 38 1.72 6.69 -13.18
N PHE A 39 1.11 6.27 -12.08
CA PHE A 39 0.39 7.15 -11.16
C PHE A 39 1.26 8.26 -10.56
N LEU A 40 2.52 7.93 -10.26
CA LEU A 40 3.49 8.90 -9.73
C LEU A 40 4.29 9.55 -10.87
N LEU A 41 4.58 10.83 -10.71
CA LEU A 41 5.58 11.50 -11.54
C LEU A 41 6.95 10.84 -11.38
N ASN A 42 7.70 10.69 -12.47
CA ASN A 42 9.03 10.07 -12.46
C ASN A 42 10.00 10.70 -11.45
N THR A 43 9.91 12.00 -11.25
CA THR A 43 10.71 12.73 -10.26
C THR A 43 10.39 12.31 -8.83
N SER A 44 9.11 12.12 -8.51
CA SER A 44 8.67 11.66 -7.20
C SER A 44 9.00 10.18 -7.00
N LEU A 45 8.75 9.34 -8.01
CA LEU A 45 9.11 7.93 -7.97
C LEU A 45 10.61 7.74 -7.70
N SER A 46 11.47 8.51 -8.37
CA SER A 46 12.92 8.46 -8.17
C SER A 46 13.33 8.84 -6.74
N LYS A 47 12.68 9.85 -6.14
CA LYS A 47 12.93 10.23 -4.75
C LYS A 47 12.51 9.12 -3.78
N ILE A 48 11.31 8.55 -3.97
CA ILE A 48 10.80 7.44 -3.14
C ILE A 48 11.71 6.22 -3.23
N LEU A 49 12.16 5.85 -4.42
CA LEU A 49 13.09 4.73 -4.61
C LEU A 49 14.46 4.99 -3.98
N SER A 50 14.97 6.22 -4.07
CA SER A 50 16.22 6.60 -3.42
C SER A 50 16.11 6.54 -1.90
N GLU A 51 15.01 7.04 -1.32
CA GLU A 51 14.71 6.92 0.11
C GLU A 51 14.62 5.45 0.53
N ALA A 52 13.83 4.65 -0.19
CA ALA A 52 13.70 3.22 0.08
C ALA A 52 15.08 2.53 0.07
N LYS A 53 15.89 2.76 -0.96
CA LYS A 53 17.23 2.18 -1.04
C LYS A 53 18.13 2.60 0.15
N SER A 54 18.04 3.83 0.61
CA SER A 54 18.82 4.31 1.76
C SER A 54 18.39 3.67 3.08
N LEU A 55 17.12 3.29 3.20
CA LEU A 55 16.52 2.69 4.40
C LEU A 55 16.64 1.16 4.44
N GLU A 56 17.00 0.50 3.34
CA GLU A 56 17.08 -0.97 3.25
C GLU A 56 17.94 -1.58 4.36
N LYS A 57 19.05 -0.92 4.74
CA LYS A 57 19.92 -1.35 5.85
C LYS A 57 19.24 -1.39 7.22
N ASN A 58 18.11 -0.71 7.36
CA ASN A 58 17.30 -0.64 8.57
C ASN A 58 16.11 -1.62 8.51
N ALA A 59 15.96 -2.39 7.41
CA ALA A 59 14.86 -3.32 7.27
C ALA A 59 15.00 -4.48 8.26
N PHE A 60 13.90 -4.78 8.93
CA PHE A 60 13.75 -5.98 9.73
C PHE A 60 13.31 -7.14 8.84
N TYR A 61 14.15 -8.17 8.74
CA TYR A 61 13.86 -9.37 7.96
C TYR A 61 13.30 -10.45 8.85
N CYS A 62 12.16 -11.02 8.48
CA CYS A 62 11.57 -12.16 9.18
C CYS A 62 10.84 -13.08 8.20
N GLU A 63 10.86 -14.38 8.52
CA GLU A 63 9.99 -15.38 7.91
C GLU A 63 8.83 -15.66 8.85
N GLN A 64 7.61 -15.58 8.34
CA GLN A 64 6.39 -15.90 9.08
C GLN A 64 5.56 -16.93 8.32
N LYS A 65 5.01 -17.90 9.04
CA LYS A 65 4.03 -18.85 8.52
C LYS A 65 2.67 -18.54 9.12
N HIS A 66 1.69 -18.37 8.27
CA HIS A 66 0.33 -18.05 8.68
C HIS A 66 -0.67 -18.62 7.66
N THR A 67 -1.91 -18.75 8.10
CA THR A 67 -3.03 -19.09 7.20
C THR A 67 -3.46 -17.84 6.41
N ILE A 68 -4.35 -18.02 5.43
CA ILE A 68 -4.99 -16.91 4.69
C ILE A 68 -5.64 -15.87 5.61
N LEU A 69 -6.01 -16.25 6.82
CA LEU A 69 -6.60 -15.36 7.83
C LEU A 69 -5.53 -14.68 8.72
N LEU A 70 -4.25 -14.76 8.37
CA LEU A 70 -3.12 -14.23 9.14
C LEU A 70 -3.06 -14.79 10.59
N LYS A 71 -3.50 -16.05 10.77
CA LYS A 71 -3.55 -16.74 12.07
C LYS A 71 -2.75 -18.05 12.01
N LYS A 72 -2.56 -18.66 13.16
CA LYS A 72 -2.11 -20.05 13.25
C LYS A 72 -3.22 -20.97 12.72
N GLN A 73 -2.83 -22.18 12.32
CA GLN A 73 -3.80 -23.21 11.93
C GLN A 73 -4.80 -23.49 13.06
N SER A 74 -6.04 -23.74 12.69
CA SER A 74 -7.08 -24.18 13.62
C SER A 74 -6.96 -25.69 13.85
N PRO A 75 -6.91 -26.15 15.10
CA PRO A 75 -6.90 -27.59 15.40
C PRO A 75 -8.22 -28.28 15.07
N ASP A 76 -9.31 -27.51 14.90
CA ASP A 76 -10.66 -28.02 14.63
C ASP A 76 -10.93 -28.25 13.13
N LEU A 77 -9.98 -27.88 12.26
CA LEU A 77 -10.10 -28.02 10.80
C LEU A 77 -9.03 -29.00 10.30
N ASP A 78 -9.35 -29.67 9.19
CA ASP A 78 -8.39 -30.52 8.48
C ASP A 78 -7.16 -29.69 8.06
N GLN A 79 -5.99 -30.33 8.01
CA GLN A 79 -4.76 -29.66 7.53
C GLN A 79 -4.85 -29.24 6.08
N GLU A 80 -5.62 -29.94 5.26
CA GLU A 80 -5.87 -29.66 3.85
C GLU A 80 -7.02 -28.66 3.64
N ASP A 81 -7.73 -28.26 4.71
CA ASP A 81 -8.75 -27.22 4.60
C ASP A 81 -8.13 -25.93 4.04
N PRO A 82 -8.72 -25.29 3.02
CA PRO A 82 -8.19 -24.07 2.41
C PRO A 82 -7.90 -22.95 3.41
N VAL A 83 -8.68 -22.89 4.52
CA VAL A 83 -8.45 -21.91 5.61
C VAL A 83 -7.22 -22.28 6.43
N ASN A 84 -6.82 -23.56 6.45
CA ASN A 84 -5.70 -24.09 7.25
C ASN A 84 -4.39 -24.19 6.47
N VAL A 85 -4.41 -23.98 5.15
CA VAL A 85 -3.19 -23.99 4.34
C VAL A 85 -2.23 -22.91 4.83
N LEU A 86 -0.99 -23.30 5.15
CA LEU A 86 0.05 -22.36 5.55
C LEU A 86 0.70 -21.71 4.35
N MET A 87 0.75 -20.39 4.40
CA MET A 87 1.52 -19.55 3.51
C MET A 87 2.74 -19.00 4.21
N THR A 88 3.83 -18.84 3.48
CA THR A 88 5.04 -18.24 4.01
C THR A 88 5.13 -16.80 3.52
N SER A 89 5.32 -15.87 4.45
CA SER A 89 5.70 -14.49 4.16
C SER A 89 7.12 -14.28 4.65
N ASP A 90 8.02 -14.01 3.71
CA ASP A 90 9.44 -13.81 3.97
C ASP A 90 9.88 -12.51 3.29
N LYS A 91 10.15 -11.48 4.07
CA LYS A 91 10.50 -10.15 3.59
C LYS A 91 11.23 -9.32 4.61
N GLY A 92 11.96 -8.32 4.12
CA GLY A 92 12.39 -7.20 4.94
C GLY A 92 11.30 -6.13 5.02
N CYS A 93 11.15 -5.49 6.16
CA CYS A 93 10.19 -4.41 6.37
C CYS A 93 10.86 -3.21 7.05
N VAL A 94 10.68 -2.02 6.49
CA VAL A 94 10.99 -0.75 7.15
C VAL A 94 9.66 -0.11 7.55
N PRO A 95 9.42 0.10 8.85
CA PRO A 95 8.18 0.69 9.36
C PRO A 95 8.13 2.20 9.14
N HIS A 96 6.93 2.77 9.30
CA HIS A 96 6.63 4.17 9.00
C HIS A 96 7.45 5.17 9.82
N ASP A 97 7.78 4.89 11.06
CA ASP A 97 8.55 5.79 11.94
C ASP A 97 9.97 6.06 11.45
N LEU A 98 10.51 5.21 10.56
CA LEU A 98 11.79 5.40 9.89
C LEU A 98 11.69 6.17 8.56
N ILE A 99 10.48 6.34 8.02
CA ILE A 99 10.24 7.08 6.77
C ILE A 99 10.18 8.57 7.08
N ASN A 100 10.89 9.38 6.30
CA ASN A 100 10.95 10.82 6.52
C ASN A 100 9.54 11.44 6.42
N THR A 101 9.15 12.23 7.41
CA THR A 101 7.85 12.93 7.45
C THR A 101 7.64 13.88 6.26
N ASN A 102 8.73 14.37 5.66
CA ASN A 102 8.70 15.23 4.48
C ASN A 102 8.86 14.46 3.16
N SER A 103 8.92 13.13 3.20
CA SER A 103 8.99 12.32 1.97
C SER A 103 7.74 12.44 1.12
N ASP A 104 7.88 12.20 -0.18
CA ASP A 104 6.75 12.22 -1.10
C ASP A 104 5.75 11.10 -0.78
N LEU A 105 6.24 9.96 -0.30
CA LEU A 105 5.39 8.85 0.15
C LEU A 105 4.51 9.23 1.34
N ASN A 106 5.11 9.88 2.35
CA ASN A 106 4.40 10.36 3.54
C ASN A 106 3.38 11.45 3.18
N LYS A 107 3.78 12.42 2.34
CA LYS A 107 2.89 13.48 1.85
C LYS A 107 1.69 12.92 1.08
N LEU A 108 1.91 11.92 0.22
CA LEU A 108 0.84 11.27 -0.52
C LEU A 108 -0.16 10.59 0.43
N TYR A 109 0.35 9.77 1.36
CA TYR A 109 -0.48 9.02 2.31
C TYR A 109 -1.37 9.95 3.16
N HIS A 110 -0.83 11.08 3.64
CA HIS A 110 -1.56 12.03 4.46
C HIS A 110 -2.34 13.08 3.67
N SER A 111 -2.33 13.02 2.33
CA SER A 111 -3.05 13.96 1.48
C SER A 111 -4.57 13.78 1.59
N ASP A 112 -5.29 14.87 1.86
CA ASP A 112 -6.75 14.86 1.84
C ASP A 112 -7.33 14.59 0.45
N ILE A 113 -6.63 15.02 -0.62
CA ILE A 113 -7.03 14.74 -2.00
C ILE A 113 -6.97 13.24 -2.26
N PHE A 114 -5.85 12.60 -1.91
CA PHE A 114 -5.68 11.15 -2.11
C PHE A 114 -6.66 10.35 -1.24
N LYS A 115 -6.81 10.71 0.03
CA LYS A 115 -7.78 10.10 0.94
C LYS A 115 -9.21 10.21 0.40
N ASN A 116 -9.60 11.38 -0.12
CA ASN A 116 -10.93 11.61 -0.70
C ASN A 116 -11.14 10.80 -2.00
N PHE A 117 -10.08 10.66 -2.81
CA PHE A 117 -10.11 9.78 -3.98
C PHE A 117 -10.41 8.33 -3.59
N ILE A 118 -9.64 7.76 -2.64
CA ILE A 118 -9.85 6.40 -2.12
C ILE A 118 -11.28 6.24 -1.58
N LYS A 119 -11.71 7.18 -0.74
CA LYS A 119 -13.07 7.21 -0.18
C LYS A 119 -14.15 7.07 -1.26
N LYS A 120 -14.07 7.91 -2.30
CA LYS A 120 -15.07 7.97 -3.37
C LYS A 120 -15.00 6.74 -4.29
N VAL A 121 -13.79 6.30 -4.65
CA VAL A 121 -13.61 5.11 -5.50
C VAL A 121 -14.15 3.85 -4.82
N LEU A 122 -13.97 3.72 -3.52
CA LEU A 122 -14.47 2.58 -2.75
C LEU A 122 -15.95 2.75 -2.32
N GLY A 123 -16.54 3.92 -2.49
CA GLY A 123 -17.91 4.21 -2.07
C GLY A 123 -18.10 4.18 -0.54
N LEU A 124 -17.06 4.55 0.20
CA LEU A 124 -17.08 4.55 1.67
C LEU A 124 -17.59 5.90 2.19
N GLU A 125 -18.26 5.89 3.35
CA GLU A 125 -18.70 7.12 4.01
C GLU A 125 -17.53 7.86 4.64
N ASN A 126 -16.58 7.14 5.22
CA ASN A 126 -15.40 7.70 5.88
C ASN A 126 -14.17 6.84 5.63
N VAL A 127 -13.02 7.51 5.48
CA VAL A 127 -11.70 6.88 5.40
C VAL A 127 -10.77 7.65 6.32
N TYR A 128 -10.10 6.93 7.20
CA TYR A 128 -9.16 7.49 8.16
C TYR A 128 -7.76 6.94 7.90
N PRO A 129 -6.71 7.75 8.06
CA PRO A 129 -5.36 7.21 8.05
C PRO A 129 -5.20 6.24 9.22
N TYR A 130 -4.46 5.17 9.00
CA TYR A 130 -4.12 4.24 10.08
C TYR A 130 -3.18 4.92 11.08
N VAL A 131 -3.50 4.84 12.35
CA VAL A 131 -2.84 5.66 13.40
C VAL A 131 -1.55 5.03 13.91
N ASP A 132 -1.35 3.73 13.71
CA ASP A 132 -0.15 3.04 14.15
C ASP A 132 1.08 3.53 13.37
N LYS A 133 2.01 4.12 14.09
CA LYS A 133 3.26 4.65 13.55
C LYS A 133 4.20 3.58 12.96
N LEU A 134 3.97 2.32 13.26
CA LEU A 134 4.81 1.23 12.73
C LEU A 134 4.26 0.65 11.43
N SER A 135 2.94 0.70 11.20
CA SER A 135 2.32 -0.06 10.12
C SER A 135 1.45 0.75 9.15
N SER A 136 1.35 2.08 9.32
CA SER A 136 0.55 2.93 8.42
C SER A 136 1.14 3.04 7.01
N ILE A 137 2.47 3.06 6.89
CA ILE A 137 3.23 2.98 5.63
C ILE A 137 4.37 2.01 5.86
N ASN A 138 4.59 1.08 4.94
CA ASN A 138 5.70 0.14 5.01
C ASN A 138 6.46 0.10 3.70
N LEU A 139 7.79 0.04 3.78
CA LEU A 139 8.64 -0.34 2.66
C LEU A 139 9.00 -1.80 2.81
N ASN A 140 8.56 -2.61 1.85
CA ASN A 140 8.84 -4.05 1.85
C ASN A 140 9.96 -4.37 0.87
N TYR A 141 10.90 -5.18 1.30
CA TYR A 141 12.07 -5.61 0.53
C TYR A 141 12.04 -7.12 0.34
N TYR A 142 12.20 -7.55 -0.90
CA TYR A 142 12.24 -8.96 -1.26
C TYR A 142 13.58 -9.28 -1.90
N GLN A 143 14.28 -10.25 -1.35
CA GLN A 143 15.47 -10.84 -1.96
C GLN A 143 15.05 -12.01 -2.87
N LYS A 144 15.99 -12.46 -3.72
CA LYS A 144 15.70 -13.59 -4.60
C LYS A 144 15.28 -14.82 -3.79
N GLY A 145 14.11 -15.35 -4.08
CA GLY A 145 13.52 -16.50 -3.39
C GLY A 145 12.59 -16.16 -2.24
N GLN A 146 12.50 -14.90 -1.84
CA GLN A 146 11.53 -14.46 -0.84
C GLN A 146 10.16 -14.21 -1.46
N GLN A 147 9.11 -14.31 -0.65
CA GLN A 147 7.73 -14.21 -1.10
C GLN A 147 6.82 -13.53 -0.07
N LEU A 148 5.73 -12.99 -0.56
CA LEU A 148 4.59 -12.55 0.24
C LEU A 148 3.51 -13.62 0.10
N GLY A 149 3.22 -14.34 1.18
CA GLY A 149 2.13 -15.28 1.28
C GLY A 149 0.81 -14.62 1.66
#